data_458b1514421ecc57ec57ec928c840b96
#
_entry.id   458b1514421ecc57ec57ec928c840b96
#
_cell.length_a   1.000
_cell.length_b   1.000
_cell.length_c   1.000
_cell.angle_alpha   90.00
_cell.angle_beta   90.00
_cell.angle_gamma   90.00
#
_symmetry.space_group_name_H-M   'P 1'
#
loop_
_entity.id
_entity.type
_entity.pdbx_description
1 polymer ?
#
loop_
_entity_poly.entity_id
_entity_poly.type
_entity_poly.pdbx_seq_one_letter_code
_entity_poly.pdbx_strand_id
1 'polypeptide(L)'
;MGADIKSLRSRIRSVDSTLHLTKAMGLVAASKIRRATRTMTRSREYAEAMDDVVAVLRSSPECARTAYMQPGGEGTRVVVIAGDRGLAGGYNANVFRLAATVPEAEFIPIGKRACERYGKPVVSSEKYPATEAKKLADELCRDFREGKFGRLGILYTRYRSMMSQEATLLWVLPLEKQAKEEKTAERKD
;
A
#
# COMPACT_ATOMS: atom_id res chain seq x y z
N MET A 1 -45.37 -4.43 31.87
CA MET A 1 -44.31 -3.67 32.57
C MET A 1 -43.08 -4.49 32.96
N GLY A 2 -43.16 -5.66 33.60
CA GLY A 2 -41.98 -6.42 34.01
C GLY A 2 -41.11 -6.97 32.87
N ALA A 3 -41.68 -7.38 31.75
CA ALA A 3 -40.96 -7.87 30.56
C ALA A 3 -40.12 -6.78 29.89
N ASP A 4 -40.61 -5.56 29.91
CA ASP A 4 -39.97 -4.39 29.31
C ASP A 4 -38.70 -3.97 30.07
N ILE A 5 -38.75 -3.99 31.41
CA ILE A 5 -37.61 -3.69 32.29
C ILE A 5 -36.51 -4.74 32.14
N LYS A 6 -36.89 -6.03 32.04
CA LYS A 6 -35.93 -7.12 31.84
C LYS A 6 -35.21 -7.01 30.48
N SER A 7 -35.95 -6.69 29.44
CA SER A 7 -35.43 -6.44 28.08
C SER A 7 -34.46 -5.25 28.09
N LEU A 8 -34.82 -4.14 28.71
CA LEU A 8 -33.98 -2.96 28.85
C LEU A 8 -32.67 -3.24 29.59
N ARG A 9 -32.73 -3.96 30.71
CA ARG A 9 -31.53 -4.39 31.46
C ARG A 9 -30.61 -5.29 30.63
N SER A 10 -31.18 -6.22 29.87
CA SER A 10 -30.41 -7.07 28.95
C SER A 10 -29.70 -6.25 27.90
N ARG A 11 -30.39 -5.28 27.32
CA ARG A 11 -29.82 -4.36 26.30
C ARG A 11 -28.70 -3.48 26.86
N ILE A 12 -28.88 -2.94 28.09
CA ILE A 12 -27.83 -2.18 28.79
C ILE A 12 -26.56 -3.03 28.97
N ARG A 13 -26.69 -4.28 29.47
CA ARG A 13 -25.54 -5.17 29.64
C ARG A 13 -24.84 -5.49 28.33
N SER A 14 -25.59 -5.71 27.24
CA SER A 14 -25.05 -5.97 25.93
C SER A 14 -24.26 -4.77 25.39
N VAL A 15 -24.80 -3.55 25.54
CA VAL A 15 -24.13 -2.31 25.12
C VAL A 15 -22.88 -2.07 25.96
N ASP A 16 -22.94 -2.28 27.27
CA ASP A 16 -21.78 -2.12 28.18
C ASP A 16 -20.65 -3.09 27.83
N SER A 17 -20.99 -4.37 27.58
CA SER A 17 -20.02 -5.35 27.09
C SER A 17 -19.37 -4.93 25.77
N THR A 18 -20.16 -4.42 24.83
CA THR A 18 -19.67 -3.91 23.53
C THR A 18 -18.75 -2.71 23.73
N LEU A 19 -19.08 -1.80 24.67
CA LEU A 19 -18.25 -0.66 25.00
C LEU A 19 -16.86 -1.07 25.52
N HIS A 20 -16.83 -2.04 26.46
CA HIS A 20 -15.57 -2.56 26.98
C HIS A 20 -14.72 -3.21 25.89
N LEU A 21 -15.34 -4.01 25.02
CA LEU A 21 -14.66 -4.62 23.87
C LEU A 21 -14.08 -3.55 22.92
N THR A 22 -14.86 -2.53 22.58
CA THR A 22 -14.43 -1.45 21.70
C THR A 22 -13.28 -0.64 22.29
N LYS A 23 -13.31 -0.35 23.60
CA LYS A 23 -12.21 0.30 24.31
C LYS A 23 -10.92 -0.54 24.25
N ALA A 24 -11.02 -1.85 24.50
CA ALA A 24 -9.88 -2.75 24.40
C ALA A 24 -9.30 -2.80 22.97
N MET A 25 -10.17 -2.87 21.95
CA MET A 25 -9.75 -2.81 20.54
C MET A 25 -9.02 -1.49 20.23
N GLY A 26 -9.49 -0.36 20.77
CA GLY A 26 -8.85 0.95 20.61
C GLY A 26 -7.42 0.98 21.17
N LEU A 27 -7.20 0.42 22.36
CA LEU A 27 -5.86 0.33 22.97
C LEU A 27 -4.90 -0.53 22.13
N VAL A 28 -5.38 -1.69 21.64
CA VAL A 28 -4.59 -2.55 20.76
C VAL A 28 -4.25 -1.83 19.44
N ALA A 29 -5.22 -1.13 18.85
CA ALA A 29 -5.02 -0.36 17.64
C ALA A 29 -3.98 0.75 17.84
N ALA A 30 -4.07 1.51 18.94
CA ALA A 30 -3.09 2.56 19.28
C ALA A 30 -1.66 2.00 19.42
N SER A 31 -1.50 0.84 20.04
CA SER A 31 -0.20 0.16 20.14
C SER A 31 0.35 -0.25 18.77
N LYS A 32 -0.51 -0.81 17.91
CA LYS A 32 -0.12 -1.18 16.53
C LYS A 32 0.27 0.04 15.70
N ILE A 33 -0.47 1.14 15.80
CA ILE A 33 -0.16 2.39 15.10
C ILE A 33 1.22 2.90 15.50
N ARG A 34 1.52 2.97 16.80
CA ARG A 34 2.85 3.42 17.29
C ARG A 34 3.97 2.55 16.72
N ARG A 35 3.79 1.23 16.69
CA ARG A 35 4.79 0.31 16.13
C ARG A 35 4.97 0.52 14.63
N ALA A 36 3.87 0.60 13.88
CA ALA A 36 3.90 0.83 12.44
C ALA A 36 4.56 2.17 12.09
N THR A 37 4.20 3.25 12.79
CA THR A 37 4.80 4.59 12.60
C THR A 37 6.31 4.57 12.86
N ARG A 38 6.78 3.91 13.93
CA ARG A 38 8.23 3.78 14.19
C ARG A 38 8.96 3.06 13.07
N THR A 39 8.37 1.97 12.56
CA THR A 39 8.95 1.22 11.44
C THR A 39 9.00 2.08 10.18
N MET A 40 7.92 2.77 9.87
CA MET A 40 7.84 3.68 8.73
C MET A 40 8.88 4.80 8.83
N THR A 41 9.01 5.46 9.99
CA THR A 41 9.99 6.55 10.19
C THR A 41 11.42 6.04 9.97
N ARG A 42 11.77 4.87 10.49
CA ARG A 42 13.11 4.28 10.27
C ARG A 42 13.39 3.94 8.80
N SER A 43 12.36 3.50 8.07
CA SER A 43 12.50 3.15 6.66
C SER A 43 12.56 4.39 5.77
N ARG A 44 12.03 5.52 6.23
CA ARG A 44 11.94 6.75 5.43
C ARG A 44 13.32 7.29 5.03
N GLU A 45 14.25 7.40 5.98
CA GLU A 45 15.60 7.89 5.72
C GLU A 45 16.32 7.05 4.64
N TYR A 46 16.16 5.73 4.73
CA TYR A 46 16.70 4.83 3.72
C TYR A 46 16.02 5.01 2.36
N ALA A 47 14.71 5.12 2.32
CA ALA A 47 13.95 5.31 1.10
C ALA A 47 14.31 6.65 0.42
N GLU A 48 14.45 7.74 1.19
CA GLU A 48 14.87 9.05 0.69
C GLU A 48 16.28 9.01 0.09
N ALA A 49 17.23 8.36 0.77
CA ALA A 49 18.57 8.18 0.26
C ALA A 49 18.60 7.36 -1.05
N MET A 50 17.78 6.31 -1.14
CA MET A 50 17.65 5.51 -2.37
C MET A 50 16.98 6.32 -3.50
N ASP A 51 15.97 7.12 -3.20
CA ASP A 51 15.32 8.00 -4.18
C ASP A 51 16.32 9.03 -4.75
N ASP A 52 17.21 9.59 -3.91
CA ASP A 52 18.25 10.50 -4.36
C ASP A 52 19.26 9.81 -5.30
N VAL A 53 19.69 8.59 -4.98
CA VAL A 53 20.54 7.79 -5.86
C VAL A 53 19.86 7.50 -7.19
N VAL A 54 18.60 7.05 -7.16
CA VAL A 54 17.82 6.78 -8.38
C VAL A 54 17.62 8.06 -9.20
N ALA A 55 17.43 9.22 -8.57
CA ALA A 55 17.31 10.50 -9.26
C ALA A 55 18.58 10.88 -10.02
N VAL A 56 19.75 10.65 -9.41
CA VAL A 56 21.05 10.84 -10.09
C VAL A 56 21.19 9.90 -11.28
N LEU A 57 20.87 8.63 -11.12
CA LEU A 57 20.92 7.65 -12.20
C LEU A 57 19.98 8.00 -13.36
N ARG A 58 18.76 8.48 -13.07
CA ARG A 58 17.79 8.93 -14.08
C ARG A 58 18.29 10.12 -14.91
N SER A 59 19.16 10.95 -14.35
CA SER A 59 19.73 12.11 -15.03
C SER A 59 20.98 11.78 -15.87
N SER A 60 21.58 10.59 -15.66
CA SER A 60 22.77 10.16 -16.40
C SER A 60 22.44 9.76 -17.83
N PRO A 61 23.17 10.29 -18.84
CA PRO A 61 23.01 9.88 -20.24
C PRO A 61 23.34 8.39 -20.47
N GLU A 62 24.24 7.84 -19.67
CA GLU A 62 24.64 6.42 -19.75
C GLU A 62 23.50 5.51 -19.31
N CYS A 63 22.78 5.90 -18.24
CA CYS A 63 21.64 5.14 -17.74
C CYS A 63 20.41 5.21 -18.66
N ALA A 64 20.31 6.24 -19.52
CA ALA A 64 19.16 6.41 -20.42
C ALA A 64 19.00 5.24 -21.41
N ARG A 65 20.05 4.46 -21.64
CA ARG A 65 20.02 3.28 -22.52
C ARG A 65 19.78 1.96 -21.80
N THR A 66 19.63 1.99 -20.47
CA THR A 66 19.36 0.77 -19.71
C THR A 66 17.93 0.30 -19.92
N ALA A 67 17.72 -1.01 -19.77
CA ALA A 67 16.40 -1.63 -19.89
C ALA A 67 15.36 -1.04 -18.92
N TYR A 68 15.79 -0.46 -17.81
CA TYR A 68 14.88 0.12 -16.81
C TYR A 68 14.38 1.53 -17.17
N MET A 69 14.99 2.18 -18.16
CA MET A 69 14.60 3.52 -18.62
C MET A 69 13.66 3.50 -19.84
N GLN A 70 13.45 2.32 -20.42
CA GLN A 70 12.64 2.15 -21.62
C GLN A 70 11.67 0.99 -21.43
N PRO A 71 10.42 1.09 -21.88
CA PRO A 71 9.51 -0.03 -21.84
C PRO A 71 10.04 -1.17 -22.72
N GLY A 72 10.24 -2.33 -22.13
CA GLY A 72 10.78 -3.51 -22.83
C GLY A 72 9.72 -4.44 -23.41
N GLY A 73 8.43 -4.21 -23.09
CA GLY A 73 7.32 -5.07 -23.51
C GLY A 73 6.00 -4.33 -23.51
N GLU A 74 4.94 -5.07 -23.79
CA GLU A 74 3.56 -4.59 -23.75
C GLU A 74 2.91 -5.00 -22.40
N GLY A 75 1.84 -4.28 -22.04
CA GLY A 75 1.06 -4.55 -20.84
C GLY A 75 1.60 -3.88 -19.58
N THR A 76 0.78 -3.95 -18.56
CA THR A 76 1.02 -3.29 -17.27
C THR A 76 0.85 -4.27 -16.14
N ARG A 77 1.78 -4.28 -15.19
CA ARG A 77 1.63 -4.98 -13.91
C ARG A 77 1.50 -4.00 -12.78
N VAL A 78 0.60 -4.29 -11.84
CA VAL A 78 0.37 -3.45 -10.67
C VAL A 78 0.34 -4.29 -9.40
N VAL A 79 1.29 -4.03 -8.51
CA VAL A 79 1.25 -4.59 -7.15
C VAL A 79 0.22 -3.83 -6.34
N VAL A 80 -0.84 -4.51 -5.87
CA VAL A 80 -1.94 -3.89 -5.11
C VAL A 80 -1.83 -4.26 -3.65
N ILE A 81 -1.54 -3.27 -2.80
CA ILE A 81 -1.39 -3.45 -1.36
C ILE A 81 -2.67 -2.97 -0.67
N ALA A 82 -3.43 -3.92 -0.08
CA ALA A 82 -4.61 -3.64 0.72
C ALA A 82 -4.50 -4.26 2.11
N GLY A 83 -5.45 -3.95 2.99
CA GLY A 83 -5.47 -4.46 4.35
C GLY A 83 -5.92 -5.92 4.46
N ASP A 84 -5.57 -6.55 5.59
CA ASP A 84 -6.01 -7.90 5.91
C ASP A 84 -7.41 -7.93 6.54
N ARG A 85 -7.87 -6.80 7.09
CA ARG A 85 -9.09 -6.71 7.88
C ARG A 85 -10.16 -5.88 7.18
N GLY A 86 -11.42 -6.18 7.52
CA GLY A 86 -12.56 -5.33 7.23
C GLY A 86 -12.73 -4.23 8.30
N LEU A 87 -13.85 -3.50 8.21
CA LEU A 87 -14.21 -2.40 9.12
C LEU A 87 -13.14 -1.30 9.18
N ALA A 88 -12.45 -1.06 8.09
CA ALA A 88 -11.37 -0.07 7.93
C ALA A 88 -11.85 1.19 7.18
N GLY A 89 -13.13 1.53 7.26
CA GLY A 89 -13.71 2.65 6.51
C GLY A 89 -13.47 2.51 5.01
N GLY A 90 -13.11 3.60 4.36
CA GLY A 90 -12.82 3.64 2.93
C GLY A 90 -11.46 3.11 2.50
N TYR A 91 -10.60 2.67 3.43
CA TYR A 91 -9.21 2.29 3.16
C TYR A 91 -9.08 1.34 1.95
N ASN A 92 -9.68 0.15 2.04
CA ASN A 92 -9.61 -0.83 0.97
C ASN A 92 -10.41 -0.39 -0.29
N ALA A 93 -11.58 0.23 -0.08
CA ALA A 93 -12.43 0.69 -1.18
C ALA A 93 -11.76 1.77 -2.04
N ASN A 94 -10.98 2.66 -1.45
CA ASN A 94 -10.26 3.70 -2.17
C ASN A 94 -9.13 3.11 -3.03
N VAL A 95 -8.38 2.12 -2.51
CA VAL A 95 -7.38 1.37 -3.27
C VAL A 95 -8.03 0.69 -4.47
N PHE A 96 -9.15 -0.01 -4.29
CA PHE A 96 -9.82 -0.70 -5.39
C PHE A 96 -10.48 0.23 -6.40
N ARG A 97 -10.94 1.41 -5.97
CA ARG A 97 -11.45 2.44 -6.89
C ARG A 97 -10.33 2.98 -7.79
N LEU A 98 -9.16 3.20 -7.21
CA LEU A 98 -7.99 3.63 -7.98
C LEU A 98 -7.47 2.50 -8.90
N ALA A 99 -7.52 1.22 -8.48
CA ALA A 99 -7.21 0.10 -9.35
C ALA A 99 -8.10 0.02 -10.60
N ALA A 100 -9.37 0.42 -10.48
CA ALA A 100 -10.29 0.44 -11.61
C ALA A 100 -9.92 1.48 -12.69
N THR A 101 -9.00 2.40 -12.44
CA THR A 101 -8.49 3.34 -13.45
C THR A 101 -7.46 2.72 -14.40
N VAL A 102 -6.98 1.51 -14.09
CA VAL A 102 -6.04 0.73 -14.93
C VAL A 102 -6.58 -0.69 -15.15
N PRO A 103 -7.74 -0.85 -15.81
CA PRO A 103 -8.46 -2.13 -15.87
C PRO A 103 -7.69 -3.22 -16.61
N GLU A 104 -6.82 -2.85 -17.56
CA GLU A 104 -6.02 -3.78 -18.35
C GLU A 104 -4.75 -4.28 -17.64
N ALA A 105 -4.53 -3.85 -16.39
CA ALA A 105 -3.33 -4.26 -15.65
C ALA A 105 -3.48 -5.68 -15.10
N GLU A 106 -2.39 -6.44 -15.12
CA GLU A 106 -2.24 -7.66 -14.34
C GLU A 106 -1.99 -7.27 -12.88
N PHE A 107 -2.94 -7.62 -11.99
CA PHE A 107 -2.84 -7.29 -10.58
C PHE A 107 -2.14 -8.37 -9.77
N ILE A 108 -1.15 -7.95 -8.96
CA ILE A 108 -0.41 -8.78 -8.01
C ILE A 108 -0.83 -8.33 -6.60
N PRO A 109 -1.79 -9.02 -5.97
CA PRO A 109 -2.36 -8.57 -4.71
C PRO A 109 -1.51 -8.97 -3.50
N ILE A 110 -1.35 -8.02 -2.57
CA ILE A 110 -0.79 -8.21 -1.22
C ILE A 110 -1.82 -7.71 -0.20
N GLY A 111 -2.14 -8.54 0.79
CA GLY A 111 -3.20 -8.32 1.76
C GLY A 111 -4.45 -9.14 1.44
N LYS A 112 -5.07 -9.69 2.50
CA LYS A 112 -6.21 -10.60 2.36
C LYS A 112 -7.33 -10.03 1.49
N ARG A 113 -7.66 -8.75 1.67
CA ARG A 113 -8.74 -8.10 0.92
C ARG A 113 -8.42 -7.93 -0.56
N ALA A 114 -7.15 -7.70 -0.90
CA ALA A 114 -6.73 -7.67 -2.29
C ALA A 114 -6.75 -9.07 -2.90
N CYS A 115 -6.22 -10.07 -2.18
CA CYS A 115 -6.23 -11.46 -2.66
C CYS A 115 -7.65 -11.99 -2.90
N GLU A 116 -8.58 -11.73 -1.97
CA GLU A 116 -10.00 -12.08 -2.12
C GLU A 116 -10.61 -11.44 -3.37
N ARG A 117 -10.34 -10.15 -3.60
CA ARG A 117 -10.89 -9.41 -4.74
C ARG A 117 -10.39 -9.94 -6.09
N TYR A 118 -9.13 -10.32 -6.18
CA TYR A 118 -8.51 -10.76 -7.44
C TYR A 118 -8.39 -12.27 -7.56
N GLY A 119 -9.03 -13.05 -6.66
CA GLY A 119 -9.07 -14.52 -6.73
C GLY A 119 -7.68 -15.17 -6.64
N LYS A 120 -6.77 -14.60 -5.86
CA LYS A 120 -5.40 -15.12 -5.69
C LYS A 120 -5.21 -15.74 -4.29
N PRO A 121 -4.23 -16.62 -4.11
CA PRO A 121 -3.90 -17.19 -2.80
C PRO A 121 -3.66 -16.09 -1.76
N VAL A 122 -4.14 -16.33 -0.53
CA VAL A 122 -4.12 -15.31 0.52
C VAL A 122 -2.70 -15.03 0.99
N VAL A 123 -2.29 -13.78 0.85
CA VAL A 123 -1.04 -13.22 1.38
C VAL A 123 -1.39 -12.10 2.36
N SER A 124 -0.80 -12.14 3.56
CA SER A 124 -1.05 -11.12 4.59
C SER A 124 -0.18 -9.88 4.37
N SER A 125 -0.77 -8.69 4.35
CA SER A 125 -0.02 -7.43 4.32
C SER A 125 0.60 -7.08 5.68
N GLU A 126 -0.03 -7.46 6.80
CA GLU A 126 0.52 -7.23 8.16
C GLU A 126 1.77 -8.07 8.44
N LYS A 127 1.93 -9.20 7.78
CA LYS A 127 2.99 -10.20 8.01
C LYS A 127 3.80 -10.50 6.75
N TYR A 128 3.82 -9.59 5.78
CA TYR A 128 4.58 -9.79 4.55
C TYR A 128 6.08 -9.67 4.82
N PRO A 129 6.88 -10.75 4.67
CA PRO A 129 8.29 -10.72 5.00
C PRO A 129 9.08 -9.88 3.99
N ALA A 130 10.12 -9.18 4.46
CA ALA A 130 11.01 -8.43 3.57
C ALA A 130 11.71 -9.33 2.54
N THR A 131 11.96 -10.59 2.89
CA THR A 131 12.54 -11.60 1.98
C THR A 131 11.59 -11.91 0.80
N GLU A 132 10.30 -12.02 1.05
CA GLU A 132 9.30 -12.24 -0.01
C GLU A 132 9.11 -10.99 -0.85
N ALA A 133 9.14 -9.80 -0.23
CA ALA A 133 9.11 -8.52 -0.96
C ALA A 133 10.31 -8.41 -1.91
N LYS A 134 11.51 -8.79 -1.45
CA LYS A 134 12.71 -8.81 -2.28
C LYS A 134 12.59 -9.81 -3.43
N LYS A 135 12.14 -11.03 -3.18
CA LYS A 135 11.95 -12.04 -4.24
C LYS A 135 10.97 -11.54 -5.31
N LEU A 136 9.84 -10.96 -4.89
CA LEU A 136 8.87 -10.37 -5.81
C LEU A 136 9.48 -9.24 -6.63
N ALA A 137 10.25 -8.35 -6.00
CA ALA A 137 10.94 -7.27 -6.70
C ALA A 137 11.96 -7.80 -7.71
N ASP A 138 12.79 -8.77 -7.32
CA ASP A 138 13.79 -9.41 -8.19
C ASP A 138 13.12 -10.10 -9.40
N GLU A 139 11.98 -10.76 -9.19
CA GLU A 139 11.17 -11.38 -10.24
C GLU A 139 10.60 -10.34 -11.20
N LEU A 140 9.96 -9.29 -10.68
CA LEU A 140 9.38 -8.21 -11.50
C LEU A 140 10.45 -7.47 -12.29
N CYS A 141 11.61 -7.20 -11.69
CA CYS A 141 12.73 -6.58 -12.39
C CYS A 141 13.29 -7.46 -13.51
N ARG A 142 13.39 -8.76 -13.29
CA ARG A 142 13.80 -9.72 -14.32
C ARG A 142 12.80 -9.76 -15.46
N ASP A 143 11.53 -9.95 -15.15
CA ASP A 143 10.45 -10.04 -16.14
C ASP A 143 10.33 -8.76 -16.98
N PHE A 144 10.53 -7.59 -16.35
CA PHE A 144 10.58 -6.31 -17.07
C PHE A 144 11.74 -6.26 -18.07
N ARG A 145 12.95 -6.68 -17.66
CA ARG A 145 14.10 -6.74 -18.57
C ARG A 145 13.94 -7.73 -19.71
N GLU A 146 13.20 -8.82 -19.46
CA GLU A 146 12.87 -9.84 -20.46
C GLU A 146 11.70 -9.40 -21.39
N GLY A 147 11.16 -8.20 -21.20
CA GLY A 147 10.07 -7.67 -22.04
C GLY A 147 8.71 -8.31 -21.83
N LYS A 148 8.48 -9.01 -20.70
CA LYS A 148 7.19 -9.66 -20.42
C LYS A 148 6.07 -8.67 -20.11
N PHE A 149 6.42 -7.46 -19.72
CA PHE A 149 5.51 -6.31 -19.55
C PHE A 149 6.29 -5.00 -19.73
N GLY A 150 5.56 -3.91 -20.01
CA GLY A 150 6.16 -2.61 -20.30
C GLY A 150 6.04 -1.59 -19.18
N ARG A 151 5.18 -1.80 -18.18
CA ARG A 151 4.95 -0.83 -17.10
C ARG A 151 4.67 -1.50 -15.76
N LEU A 152 5.32 -1.02 -14.69
CA LEU A 152 5.11 -1.48 -13.32
C LEU A 152 4.61 -0.36 -12.43
N GLY A 153 3.50 -0.59 -11.74
CA GLY A 153 2.98 0.29 -10.71
C GLY A 153 2.86 -0.39 -9.36
N ILE A 154 2.87 0.41 -8.29
CA ILE A 154 2.52 -0.01 -6.93
C ILE A 154 1.34 0.83 -6.48
N LEU A 155 0.25 0.17 -6.14
CA LEU A 155 -0.98 0.77 -5.64
C LEU A 155 -1.09 0.50 -4.14
N TYR A 156 -1.06 1.56 -3.35
CA TYR A 156 -1.05 1.49 -1.90
C TYR A 156 -1.71 2.71 -1.28
N THR A 157 -1.89 2.70 0.04
CA THR A 157 -2.35 3.89 0.77
C THR A 157 -1.15 4.62 1.37
N ARG A 158 -0.88 5.83 0.89
CA ARG A 158 0.13 6.73 1.45
C ARG A 158 -0.37 7.30 2.77
N TYR A 159 0.42 7.12 3.82
CA TYR A 159 0.14 7.70 5.12
C TYR A 159 0.77 9.10 5.21
N ARG A 160 -0.05 10.12 5.32
CA ARG A 160 0.37 11.51 5.57
C ARG A 160 0.28 11.81 7.07
N SER A 161 -0.88 11.52 7.67
CA SER A 161 -1.16 11.68 9.10
C SER A 161 -2.28 10.73 9.53
N MET A 162 -2.60 10.72 10.81
CA MET A 162 -3.75 9.95 11.31
C MET A 162 -5.07 10.37 10.66
N MET A 163 -5.20 11.63 10.25
CA MET A 163 -6.40 12.19 9.63
C MET A 163 -6.35 12.16 8.09
N SER A 164 -5.17 12.00 7.50
CA SER A 164 -4.97 12.04 6.06
C SER A 164 -4.25 10.80 5.55
N GLN A 165 -4.97 10.00 4.78
CA GLN A 165 -4.49 8.77 4.16
C GLN A 165 -5.04 8.72 2.74
N GLU A 166 -4.17 8.56 1.77
CA GLU A 166 -4.51 8.69 0.35
C GLU A 166 -4.13 7.42 -0.42
N ALA A 167 -5.09 6.85 -1.15
CA ALA A 167 -4.79 5.79 -2.10
C ALA A 167 -3.96 6.37 -3.25
N THR A 168 -2.80 5.79 -3.50
CA THR A 168 -1.80 6.31 -4.44
C THR A 168 -1.35 5.20 -5.38
N LEU A 169 -1.28 5.51 -6.68
CA LEU A 169 -0.63 4.66 -7.68
C LEU A 169 0.72 5.28 -8.02
N LEU A 170 1.78 4.60 -7.61
CA LEU A 170 3.16 4.98 -7.90
C LEU A 170 3.67 4.16 -9.08
N TRP A 171 4.04 4.81 -10.17
CA TRP A 171 4.71 4.17 -11.29
C TRP A 171 6.20 3.99 -10.97
N VAL A 172 6.69 2.77 -11.07
CA VAL A 172 8.06 2.38 -10.69
C VAL A 172 8.92 2.12 -11.91
N LEU A 173 8.37 1.45 -12.92
CA LEU A 173 9.06 1.14 -14.18
C LEU A 173 8.17 1.48 -15.38
N PRO A 174 8.75 1.95 -16.49
CA PRO A 174 10.13 2.38 -16.64
C PRO A 174 10.46 3.59 -15.75
N LEU A 175 11.74 3.77 -15.45
CA LEU A 175 12.22 4.95 -14.72
C LEU A 175 12.08 6.19 -15.59
N GLU A 176 11.06 6.99 -15.36
CA GLU A 176 10.83 8.24 -16.11
C GLU A 176 11.87 9.30 -15.73
N LYS A 177 12.33 10.10 -16.71
CA LYS A 177 13.11 11.30 -16.41
C LYS A 177 12.24 12.25 -15.59
N GLN A 178 12.61 12.55 -14.36
CA GLN A 178 11.90 13.56 -13.58
C GLN A 178 12.02 14.93 -14.26
N ALA A 179 10.89 15.54 -14.60
CA ALA A 179 10.82 16.96 -14.81
C ALA A 179 11.19 17.65 -13.47
N LYS A 180 12.08 18.64 -13.52
CA LYS A 180 12.73 19.29 -12.35
C LYS A 180 11.80 20.00 -11.34
N GLU A 181 10.47 19.93 -11.49
CA GLU A 181 9.55 20.86 -10.80
C GLU A 181 8.80 20.31 -9.58
N GLU A 182 8.80 19.00 -9.30
CA GLU A 182 7.96 18.50 -8.20
C GLU A 182 8.63 18.36 -6.83
N LYS A 183 9.96 18.47 -6.73
CA LYS A 183 10.66 18.30 -5.43
C LYS A 183 10.61 19.51 -4.49
N THR A 184 10.16 20.68 -4.94
CA THR A 184 10.19 21.92 -4.11
C THR A 184 8.94 22.05 -3.21
N ALA A 185 7.86 21.36 -3.48
CA ALA A 185 6.62 21.46 -2.71
C ALA A 185 6.53 20.50 -1.50
N GLU A 186 7.34 19.43 -1.47
CA GLU A 186 7.25 18.42 -0.39
C GLU A 186 8.24 18.64 0.78
N ARG A 187 9.13 19.64 0.72
CA ARG A 187 10.13 19.93 1.78
C ARG A 187 9.71 20.99 2.82
N LYS A 188 8.48 21.46 2.77
CA LYS A 188 7.98 22.46 3.73
C LYS A 188 6.70 21.95 4.41
N ASP A 189 6.84 20.95 5.30
CA ASP A 189 5.92 20.75 6.43
C ASP A 189 6.61 19.84 7.47
#